data_d29744484c0bdde927a308a60c4af08d
#
_entry.id   d29744484c0bdde927a308a60c4af08d
#
_cell.length_a   1.000
_cell.length_b   1.000
_cell.length_c   1.000
_cell.angle_alpha   90.00
_cell.angle_beta   90.00
_cell.angle_gamma   90.00
#
_symmetry.space_group_name_H-M   'P 1'
#
loop_
_entity.id
_entity.type
_entity.pdbx_description
1 polymer ?
#
loop_
_entity_poly.entity_id
_entity_poly.type
_entity_poly.pdbx_seq_one_letter_code
_entity_poly.pdbx_strand_id
1 'polypeptide(L)'
;MKFGISILLTFIVSFAAGFYLPFWSAALVSFLVAVFIYQKPGMAYLSGFLSIFLLWGGLSFWIDAQNNSILSQKIANLFPLGGNGMLLILITAIVGAIIGGLSALSGSFLRKYYDERKLEEEKEYTSEVNY
;
A
#
# COMPACT_ATOMS: atom_id res chain seq x y z
N MET A 1 0.57 9.41 -14.87
CA MET A 1 1.04 10.36 -13.84
C MET A 1 0.48 10.08 -12.46
N LYS A 2 -0.83 9.96 -12.29
CA LYS A 2 -1.42 9.64 -10.97
C LYS A 2 -0.89 8.35 -10.37
N PHE A 3 -0.70 7.32 -11.19
CA PHE A 3 -0.15 6.04 -10.76
C PHE A 3 1.27 6.18 -10.19
N GLY A 4 2.15 6.83 -10.92
CA GLY A 4 3.53 7.05 -10.48
C GLY A 4 3.63 7.93 -9.24
N ILE A 5 2.84 9.00 -9.17
CA ILE A 5 2.78 9.88 -7.99
C ILE A 5 2.25 9.12 -6.78
N SER A 6 1.23 8.29 -6.97
CA SER A 6 0.65 7.47 -5.91
C SER A 6 1.67 6.47 -5.34
N ILE A 7 2.40 5.79 -6.21
CA ILE A 7 3.48 4.87 -5.79
C ILE A 7 4.53 5.61 -4.97
N LEU A 8 5.02 6.72 -5.50
CA LEU A 8 6.09 7.49 -4.85
C LEU A 8 5.63 8.04 -3.50
N LEU A 9 4.44 8.62 -3.46
CA LEU A 9 3.88 9.21 -2.24
C LEU A 9 3.64 8.13 -1.18
N THR A 10 3.03 7.01 -1.55
CA THR A 10 2.80 5.89 -0.64
C THR A 10 4.12 5.36 -0.09
N PHE A 11 5.12 5.19 -0.95
CA PHE A 11 6.44 4.72 -0.55
C PHE A 11 7.08 5.66 0.47
N ILE A 12 7.16 6.96 0.15
CA ILE A 12 7.84 7.96 1.00
C ILE A 12 7.10 8.12 2.34
N VAL A 13 5.79 8.28 2.31
CA VAL A 13 5.00 8.49 3.53
C VAL A 13 4.97 7.23 4.40
N SER A 14 4.88 6.05 3.81
CA SER A 14 4.96 4.78 4.56
C SER A 14 6.32 4.58 5.18
N PHE A 15 7.39 4.95 4.47
CA PHE A 15 8.74 4.89 5.01
C PHE A 15 8.88 5.82 6.23
N ALA A 16 8.44 7.06 6.11
CA ALA A 16 8.48 8.02 7.22
C ALA A 16 7.60 7.58 8.39
N ALA A 17 6.40 7.09 8.12
CA ALA A 17 5.48 6.60 9.15
C ALA A 17 6.04 5.37 9.88
N GLY A 18 6.80 4.54 9.19
CA GLY A 18 7.42 3.35 9.76
C GLY A 18 8.41 3.64 10.89
N PHE A 19 8.97 4.84 10.95
CA PHE A 19 9.84 5.25 12.05
C PHE A 19 9.10 5.56 13.34
N TYR A 20 7.84 5.98 13.25
CA TYR A 20 7.08 6.48 14.40
C TYR A 20 5.90 5.57 14.76
N LEU A 21 5.40 4.80 13.80
CA LEU A 21 4.17 4.02 13.94
C LEU A 21 4.46 2.53 13.73
N PRO A 22 3.60 1.63 14.26
CA PRO A 22 3.70 0.19 14.00
C PRO A 22 3.56 -0.14 12.51
N PHE A 23 3.85 -1.40 12.17
CA PHE A 23 3.82 -1.89 10.77
C PHE A 23 2.48 -1.69 10.06
N TRP A 24 1.36 -1.66 10.79
CA TRP A 24 0.03 -1.43 10.21
C TRP A 24 -0.13 -0.02 9.62
N SER A 25 0.78 0.91 9.94
CA SER A 25 0.76 2.25 9.36
C SER A 25 0.87 2.25 7.84
N ALA A 26 1.55 1.27 7.25
CA ALA A 26 1.63 1.12 5.79
C ALA A 26 0.25 0.94 5.15
N ALA A 27 -0.62 0.14 5.79
CA ALA A 27 -2.00 -0.04 5.33
C ALA A 27 -2.79 1.27 5.40
N LEU A 28 -2.66 2.01 6.50
CA LEU A 28 -3.32 3.29 6.68
C LEU A 28 -2.87 4.32 5.65
N VAL A 29 -1.57 4.41 5.41
CA VAL A 29 -1.00 5.32 4.40
C VAL A 29 -1.49 4.97 3.00
N SER A 30 -1.47 3.69 2.62
CA SER A 30 -1.97 3.25 1.31
C SER A 30 -3.44 3.61 1.12
N PHE A 31 -4.26 3.41 2.15
CA PHE A 31 -5.67 3.79 2.15
C PHE A 31 -5.86 5.29 1.94
N LEU A 32 -5.16 6.11 2.72
CA LEU A 32 -5.28 7.57 2.65
C LEU A 32 -4.81 8.11 1.29
N VAL A 33 -3.70 7.62 0.77
CA VAL A 33 -3.22 8.03 -0.56
C VAL A 33 -4.24 7.68 -1.64
N ALA A 34 -4.86 6.52 -1.57
CA ALA A 34 -5.88 6.11 -2.53
C ALA A 34 -7.15 6.98 -2.44
N VAL A 35 -7.49 7.46 -1.25
CA VAL A 35 -8.62 8.39 -1.06
C VAL A 35 -8.29 9.77 -1.65
N PHE A 36 -7.07 10.28 -1.42
CA PHE A 36 -6.69 11.60 -1.91
C PHE A 36 -6.38 11.64 -3.41
N ILE A 37 -5.79 10.58 -3.95
CA ILE A 37 -5.44 10.48 -5.36
C ILE A 37 -6.40 9.52 -6.04
N TYR A 38 -7.33 10.06 -6.83
CA TYR A 38 -8.32 9.24 -7.53
C TYR A 38 -7.67 8.42 -8.63
N GLN A 39 -7.88 7.10 -8.57
CA GLN A 39 -7.49 6.15 -9.61
C GLN A 39 -8.59 5.11 -9.76
N LYS A 40 -8.61 4.43 -10.91
CA LYS A 40 -9.44 3.24 -11.06
C LYS A 40 -9.07 2.19 -10.01
N PRO A 41 -10.01 1.41 -9.49
CA PRO A 41 -9.72 0.44 -8.42
C PRO A 41 -8.55 -0.49 -8.71
N GLY A 42 -8.45 -1.02 -9.93
CA GLY A 42 -7.34 -1.88 -10.34
C GLY A 42 -5.98 -1.17 -10.29
N MET A 43 -5.92 0.08 -10.74
CA MET A 43 -4.69 0.88 -10.70
C MET A 43 -4.31 1.25 -9.26
N ALA A 44 -5.29 1.56 -8.41
CA ALA A 44 -5.05 1.84 -7.00
C ALA A 44 -4.47 0.61 -6.29
N TYR A 45 -5.04 -0.57 -6.55
CA TYR A 45 -4.51 -1.83 -6.00
C TYR A 45 -3.04 -2.03 -6.41
N LEU A 46 -2.72 -1.88 -7.68
CA LEU A 46 -1.35 -2.04 -8.18
C LEU A 46 -0.39 -1.01 -7.58
N SER A 47 -0.83 0.23 -7.43
CA SER A 47 0.02 1.27 -6.83
C SER A 47 0.34 0.96 -5.37
N GLY A 48 -0.64 0.56 -4.58
CA GLY A 48 -0.45 0.16 -3.19
C GLY A 48 0.40 -1.11 -3.08
N PHE A 49 0.13 -2.10 -3.94
CA PHE A 49 0.90 -3.34 -4.00
C PHE A 49 2.38 -3.08 -4.28
N LEU A 50 2.69 -2.35 -5.35
CA LEU A 50 4.06 -2.06 -5.74
C LEU A 50 4.79 -1.21 -4.72
N SER A 51 4.13 -0.19 -4.16
CA SER A 51 4.73 0.70 -3.16
C SER A 51 5.20 -0.07 -1.93
N ILE A 52 4.32 -0.86 -1.36
CA ILE A 52 4.63 -1.60 -0.13
C ILE A 52 5.54 -2.80 -0.43
N PHE A 53 5.40 -3.42 -1.59
CA PHE A 53 6.33 -4.47 -2.02
C PHE A 53 7.77 -3.94 -2.06
N LEU A 54 7.98 -2.80 -2.70
CA LEU A 54 9.31 -2.18 -2.79
C LEU A 54 9.80 -1.73 -1.42
N LEU A 55 8.94 -1.13 -0.62
CA LEU A 55 9.31 -0.64 0.70
C LEU A 55 9.69 -1.79 1.64
N TRP A 56 8.83 -2.77 1.78
CA TRP A 56 9.09 -3.90 2.70
C TRP A 56 10.21 -4.80 2.19
N GLY A 57 10.24 -5.06 0.89
CA GLY A 57 11.34 -5.81 0.27
C GLY A 57 12.68 -5.11 0.44
N GLY A 58 12.72 -3.81 0.15
CA GLY A 58 13.94 -3.00 0.30
C GLY A 58 14.41 -2.89 1.75
N LEU A 59 13.49 -2.61 2.67
CA LEU A 59 13.82 -2.54 4.10
C LEU A 59 14.25 -3.89 4.66
N SER A 60 13.57 -4.96 4.30
CA SER A 60 13.94 -6.31 4.74
C SER A 60 15.32 -6.70 4.24
N PHE A 61 15.60 -6.39 2.97
CA PHE A 61 16.92 -6.65 2.39
C PHE A 61 18.02 -5.84 3.09
N TRP A 62 17.78 -4.56 3.37
CA TRP A 62 18.71 -3.71 4.07
C TRP A 62 19.00 -4.24 5.48
N ILE A 63 17.95 -4.51 6.26
CA ILE A 63 18.09 -5.02 7.62
C ILE A 63 18.83 -6.36 7.61
N ASP A 64 18.52 -7.24 6.66
CA ASP A 64 19.19 -8.51 6.50
C ASP A 64 20.69 -8.33 6.22
N ALA A 65 21.05 -7.41 5.32
CA ALA A 65 22.44 -7.10 5.02
C ALA A 65 23.19 -6.54 6.24
N GLN A 66 22.54 -5.70 7.05
CA GLN A 66 23.13 -5.15 8.27
C GLN A 66 23.39 -6.22 9.34
N ASN A 67 22.54 -7.24 9.38
CA ASN A 67 22.65 -8.35 10.34
C ASN A 67 23.45 -9.55 9.81
N ASN A 68 24.08 -9.44 8.63
CA ASN A 68 24.77 -10.55 7.95
C ASN A 68 23.88 -11.79 7.77
N SER A 69 22.60 -11.57 7.54
CA SER A 69 21.57 -12.60 7.31
C SER A 69 21.39 -13.59 8.48
N ILE A 70 21.81 -13.23 9.69
CA ILE A 70 21.73 -14.12 10.85
C ILE A 70 20.27 -14.42 11.22
N LEU A 71 19.45 -13.38 11.37
CA LEU A 71 18.05 -13.54 11.78
C LEU A 71 17.21 -14.18 10.70
N SER A 72 17.36 -13.74 9.45
CA SER A 72 16.60 -14.27 8.32
C SER A 72 16.87 -15.76 8.11
N GLN A 73 18.11 -16.21 8.24
CA GLN A 73 18.47 -17.62 8.13
C GLN A 73 17.87 -18.45 9.27
N LYS A 74 17.88 -17.94 10.50
CA LYS A 74 17.29 -18.63 11.65
C LYS A 74 15.78 -18.80 11.50
N ILE A 75 15.09 -17.76 11.07
CA ILE A 75 13.64 -17.81 10.85
C ILE A 75 13.32 -18.69 9.63
N ALA A 76 14.10 -18.62 8.57
CA ALA A 76 13.92 -19.45 7.39
C ALA A 76 14.09 -20.94 7.71
N ASN A 77 14.92 -21.29 8.69
CA ASN A 77 15.08 -22.67 9.15
C ASN A 77 13.86 -23.19 9.94
N LEU A 78 13.10 -22.28 10.60
CA LEU A 78 11.87 -22.64 11.30
C LEU A 78 10.71 -22.91 10.35
N PHE A 79 10.73 -22.30 9.18
CA PHE A 79 9.76 -22.52 8.13
C PHE A 79 10.33 -23.45 7.06
N PRO A 80 9.50 -24.12 6.25
CA PRO A 80 9.97 -25.02 5.19
C PRO A 80 10.57 -24.26 3.99
N LEU A 81 11.50 -23.33 4.25
CA LEU A 81 12.15 -22.50 3.26
C LEU A 81 13.62 -22.94 2.97
N GLY A 82 14.04 -24.05 3.56
CA GLY A 82 15.38 -24.58 3.36
C GLY A 82 16.53 -23.70 3.87
N GLY A 83 16.27 -22.82 4.84
CA GLY A 83 17.26 -21.90 5.39
C GLY A 83 17.61 -20.72 4.48
N ASN A 84 16.83 -20.47 3.43
CA ASN A 84 17.09 -19.38 2.48
C ASN A 84 16.45 -18.06 2.94
N GLY A 85 17.30 -17.13 3.42
CA GLY A 85 16.86 -15.82 3.88
C GLY A 85 16.22 -14.96 2.76
N MET A 86 16.65 -15.13 1.50
CA MET A 86 16.06 -14.39 0.36
C MET A 86 14.62 -14.78 0.13
N LEU A 87 14.26 -16.05 0.33
CA LEU A 87 12.85 -16.48 0.25
C LEU A 87 12.01 -15.82 1.35
N LEU A 88 12.54 -15.68 2.55
CA LEU A 88 11.86 -15.00 3.64
C LEU A 88 11.62 -13.52 3.33
N ILE A 89 12.60 -12.82 2.77
CA ILE A 89 12.48 -11.43 2.35
C ILE A 89 11.38 -11.30 1.29
N LEU A 90 11.37 -12.18 0.29
CA LEU A 90 10.36 -12.17 -0.76
C LEU A 90 8.94 -12.39 -0.22
N ILE A 91 8.77 -13.35 0.69
CA ILE A 91 7.49 -13.63 1.34
C ILE A 91 7.02 -12.41 2.14
N THR A 92 7.91 -11.77 2.89
CA THR A 92 7.60 -10.56 3.65
C THR A 92 7.13 -9.43 2.73
N ALA A 93 7.82 -9.23 1.61
CA ALA A 93 7.47 -8.21 0.62
C ALA A 93 6.08 -8.49 0.00
N ILE A 94 5.78 -9.76 -0.32
CA ILE A 94 4.50 -10.15 -0.89
C ILE A 94 3.35 -9.94 0.11
N VAL A 95 3.54 -10.34 1.36
CA VAL A 95 2.51 -10.15 2.41
C VAL A 95 2.23 -8.66 2.61
N GLY A 96 3.26 -7.83 2.71
CA GLY A 96 3.11 -6.39 2.81
C GLY A 96 2.42 -5.79 1.58
N ALA A 97 2.79 -6.26 0.39
CA ALA A 97 2.20 -5.81 -0.86
C ALA A 97 0.71 -6.10 -0.96
N ILE A 98 0.27 -7.28 -0.54
CA ILE A 98 -1.14 -7.64 -0.50
C ILE A 98 -1.90 -6.71 0.44
N ILE A 99 -1.37 -6.48 1.63
CA ILE A 99 -1.98 -5.55 2.61
C ILE A 99 -2.07 -4.15 2.02
N GLY A 100 -1.00 -3.63 1.44
CA GLY A 100 -0.97 -2.31 0.81
C GLY A 100 -1.94 -2.21 -0.37
N GLY A 101 -1.99 -3.22 -1.22
CA GLY A 101 -2.89 -3.29 -2.36
C GLY A 101 -4.35 -3.31 -1.95
N LEU A 102 -4.73 -4.15 -0.99
CA LEU A 102 -6.10 -4.22 -0.48
C LEU A 102 -6.52 -2.91 0.20
N SER A 103 -5.63 -2.29 0.96
CA SER A 103 -5.89 -1.00 1.60
C SER A 103 -6.12 0.10 0.58
N ALA A 104 -5.28 0.16 -0.45
CA ALA A 104 -5.43 1.12 -1.55
C ALA A 104 -6.71 0.88 -2.35
N LEU A 105 -7.06 -0.38 -2.59
CA LEU A 105 -8.32 -0.75 -3.25
C LEU A 105 -9.52 -0.26 -2.46
N SER A 106 -9.52 -0.46 -1.13
CA SER A 106 -10.58 0.02 -0.24
C SER A 106 -10.69 1.55 -0.27
N GLY A 107 -9.57 2.26 -0.24
CA GLY A 107 -9.54 3.71 -0.35
C GLY A 107 -10.09 4.22 -1.69
N SER A 108 -9.75 3.53 -2.78
CA SER A 108 -10.25 3.84 -4.12
C SER A 108 -11.77 3.69 -4.22
N PHE A 109 -12.33 2.64 -3.64
CA PHE A 109 -13.80 2.45 -3.61
C PHE A 109 -14.49 3.52 -2.77
N LEU A 110 -13.92 3.90 -1.64
CA LEU A 110 -14.46 4.98 -0.82
C LEU A 110 -14.50 6.30 -1.58
N ARG A 111 -13.43 6.64 -2.28
CA ARG A 111 -13.36 7.84 -3.12
C ARG A 111 -14.37 7.82 -4.24
N LYS A 112 -14.51 6.69 -4.92
CA LYS A 112 -15.49 6.51 -5.99
C LYS A 112 -16.93 6.71 -5.49
N TYR A 113 -17.25 6.10 -4.36
CA TYR A 113 -18.57 6.26 -3.74
C TYR A 113 -18.87 7.72 -3.36
N TYR A 114 -17.89 8.40 -2.80
CA TYR A 114 -18.00 9.81 -2.43
C TYR A 114 -18.24 10.70 -3.66
N ASP A 115 -17.50 10.48 -4.72
CA ASP A 115 -17.64 11.26 -5.97
C ASP A 115 -19.00 11.02 -6.63
N GLU A 116 -19.51 9.79 -6.64
CA GLU A 116 -20.83 9.46 -7.17
C GLU A 116 -21.94 10.16 -6.39
N ARG A 117 -21.88 10.15 -5.07
CA ARG A 117 -22.86 10.84 -4.23
C ARG A 117 -22.88 12.34 -4.48
N LYS A 118 -21.70 12.92 -4.60
CA LYS A 118 -21.59 14.36 -4.88
C LYS A 118 -22.22 14.73 -6.22
N LEU A 119 -22.01 13.91 -7.25
CA LEU A 119 -22.63 14.12 -8.56
C LEU A 119 -24.15 13.99 -8.52
N GLU A 120 -24.69 13.07 -7.73
CA GLU A 120 -26.14 12.94 -7.54
C GLU A 120 -26.73 14.16 -6.87
N GLU A 121 -26.12 14.67 -5.82
CA GLU A 121 -26.54 15.88 -5.13
C GLU A 121 -26.53 17.11 -6.05
N GLU A 122 -25.51 17.25 -6.90
CA GLU A 122 -25.43 18.33 -7.88
C GLU A 122 -26.56 18.24 -8.92
N LYS A 123 -26.88 17.04 -9.38
CA LYS A 123 -28.00 16.83 -10.34
C LYS A 123 -29.32 17.15 -9.72
N GLU A 124 -29.58 16.75 -8.50
CA GLU A 124 -30.79 17.05 -7.75
C GLU A 124 -30.98 18.56 -7.58
N TYR A 125 -29.92 19.22 -7.11
CA TYR A 125 -29.92 20.69 -6.97
C TYR A 125 -30.21 21.40 -8.30
N THR A 126 -29.56 20.97 -9.39
CA THR A 126 -29.75 21.56 -10.71
C THR A 126 -31.20 21.36 -11.23
N SER A 127 -31.80 20.22 -10.93
CA SER A 127 -33.18 19.95 -11.32
C SER A 127 -34.18 20.83 -10.58
N GLU A 128 -33.94 21.08 -9.29
CA GLU A 128 -34.79 21.97 -8.48
C GLU A 128 -34.71 23.42 -8.92
N VAL A 129 -33.53 23.90 -9.29
CA VAL A 129 -33.30 25.29 -9.70
C VAL A 129 -33.95 25.58 -11.07
N ASN A 130 -34.07 24.57 -11.92
CA ASN A 130 -34.66 24.74 -13.27
C ASN A 130 -36.19 24.67 -13.30
N TYR A 131 -36.87 24.52 -12.18
CA TYR A 131 -38.31 24.64 -12.01
C TYR A 131 -38.61 25.95 -11.33
#